data_b846f018c994644e02f636ab96633eae
#
_entry.id   b846f018c994644e02f636ab96633eae
#
_cell.length_a   1.000
_cell.length_b   1.000
_cell.length_c   1.000
_cell.angle_alpha   90.00
_cell.angle_beta   90.00
_cell.angle_gamma   90.00
#
_symmetry.space_group_name_H-M   'P 1'
#
loop_
_entity.id
_entity.type
_entity.pdbx_description
1 polymer ?
#
loop_
_entity_poly.entity_id
_entity_poly.type
_entity_poly.pdbx_seq_one_letter_code
_entity_poly.pdbx_strand_id
1 'polypeptide(L)'
;MPAWLHILAIVSLAAGLACAAFIAWDQTRHPQHMWIMYLVWPLCALALWAYLRIGRMQAHGDHQKPPFPASVAKGALHCGAGCTLGDIVAEWLAFAVPAVAVWAGWQSLFAEKMFAVWIVDYLFALAFGVAFQYFSIKPMRDLSVGQGLVAALKADVLSLTAWQVGMYGFMAIAQFLLFRGLLGVRLEVASVEFWFMMQIAMLAGFATSYPVNWWLLRRGIKERM
;
A
#
# COMPACT_ATOMS: atom_id res chain seq x y z
N MET A 1 -14.49 19.35 -13.82
CA MET A 1 -13.10 19.27 -13.31
C MET A 1 -12.23 20.37 -13.89
N PRO A 2 -11.33 21.02 -13.10
CA PRO A 2 -10.33 21.92 -13.67
C PRO A 2 -9.34 21.18 -14.56
N ALA A 3 -9.05 21.72 -15.76
CA ALA A 3 -8.17 21.06 -16.73
C ALA A 3 -6.74 20.82 -16.19
N TRP A 4 -6.22 21.76 -15.37
CA TRP A 4 -4.90 21.61 -14.77
C TRP A 4 -4.82 20.38 -13.82
N LEU A 5 -5.91 20.10 -13.06
CA LEU A 5 -5.96 18.95 -12.15
C LEU A 5 -5.98 17.63 -12.94
N HIS A 6 -6.75 17.59 -14.03
CA HIS A 6 -6.80 16.44 -14.92
C HIS A 6 -5.44 16.13 -15.56
N ILE A 7 -4.76 17.15 -16.08
CA ILE A 7 -3.40 17.01 -16.63
C ILE A 7 -2.42 16.54 -15.56
N LEU A 8 -2.47 17.14 -14.37
CA LEU A 8 -1.60 16.74 -13.26
C LEU A 8 -1.82 15.29 -12.85
N ALA A 9 -3.07 14.84 -12.79
CA ALA A 9 -3.42 13.44 -12.48
C ALA A 9 -2.83 12.48 -13.52
N ILE A 10 -3.01 12.77 -14.82
CA ILE A 10 -2.45 11.94 -15.91
C ILE A 10 -0.91 11.87 -15.80
N VAL A 11 -0.24 13.02 -15.64
CA VAL A 11 1.22 13.09 -15.55
C VAL A 11 1.72 12.32 -14.32
N SER A 12 1.06 12.47 -13.17
CA SER A 12 1.44 11.75 -11.94
C SER A 12 1.28 10.24 -12.08
N LEU A 13 0.16 9.78 -12.65
CA LEU A 13 -0.08 8.36 -12.88
C LEU A 13 0.91 7.77 -13.90
N ALA A 14 1.15 8.49 -14.99
CA ALA A 14 2.14 8.07 -16.00
C ALA A 14 3.55 7.97 -15.39
N ALA A 15 3.95 8.93 -14.54
CA ALA A 15 5.22 8.89 -13.82
C ALA A 15 5.29 7.71 -12.85
N GLY A 16 4.21 7.44 -12.09
CA GLY A 16 4.12 6.28 -11.19
C GLY A 16 4.27 4.95 -11.95
N LEU A 17 3.57 4.79 -13.07
CA LEU A 17 3.68 3.60 -13.92
C LEU A 17 5.07 3.46 -14.54
N ALA A 18 5.68 4.56 -14.99
CA ALA A 18 7.04 4.56 -15.51
C ALA A 18 8.05 4.14 -14.43
N CYS A 19 7.89 4.63 -13.19
CA CYS A 19 8.70 4.19 -12.05
C CYS A 19 8.50 2.70 -11.74
N ALA A 20 7.27 2.19 -11.77
CA ALA A 20 6.99 0.77 -11.55
C ALA A 20 7.64 -0.11 -12.62
N ALA A 21 7.49 0.27 -13.89
CA ALA A 21 8.10 -0.42 -15.02
C ALA A 21 9.63 -0.39 -14.94
N PHE A 22 10.22 0.77 -14.58
CA PHE A 22 11.67 0.90 -14.37
C PHE A 22 12.14 -0.03 -13.25
N ILE A 23 11.45 -0.05 -12.09
CA ILE A 23 11.81 -0.93 -10.97
C ILE A 23 11.73 -2.40 -11.39
N ALA A 24 10.64 -2.80 -12.04
CA ALA A 24 10.47 -4.18 -12.52
C ALA A 24 11.58 -4.60 -13.49
N TRP A 25 11.96 -3.72 -14.42
CA TRP A 25 13.07 -3.95 -15.34
C TRP A 25 14.43 -3.98 -14.62
N ASP A 26 14.67 -3.03 -13.71
CA ASP A 26 15.95 -2.93 -12.97
C ASP A 26 16.18 -4.16 -12.08
N GLN A 27 15.13 -4.72 -11.49
CA GLN A 27 15.20 -5.96 -10.69
C GLN A 27 15.66 -7.18 -11.49
N THR A 28 15.47 -7.21 -12.81
CA THR A 28 16.02 -8.28 -13.67
C THR A 28 17.54 -8.26 -13.73
N ARG A 29 18.15 -7.07 -13.52
CA ARG A 29 19.59 -6.85 -13.48
C ARG A 29 20.19 -6.87 -12.07
N HIS A 30 19.34 -6.58 -11.07
CA HIS A 30 19.68 -6.54 -9.65
C HIS A 30 18.76 -7.48 -8.87
N PRO A 31 19.02 -8.81 -8.92
CA PRO A 31 18.14 -9.81 -8.33
C PRO A 31 17.94 -9.57 -6.83
N GLN A 32 16.69 -9.64 -6.39
CA GLN A 32 16.34 -9.49 -4.98
C GLN A 32 16.53 -10.81 -4.23
N HIS A 33 17.01 -10.74 -2.99
CA HIS A 33 17.23 -11.93 -2.15
C HIS A 33 15.92 -12.71 -1.88
N MET A 34 14.79 -12.00 -1.72
CA MET A 34 13.47 -12.59 -1.51
C MET A 34 12.58 -12.34 -2.72
N TRP A 35 12.01 -13.41 -3.30
CA TRP A 35 11.17 -13.32 -4.49
C TRP A 35 9.98 -12.35 -4.33
N ILE A 36 9.39 -12.26 -3.12
CA ILE A 36 8.27 -11.36 -2.85
C ILE A 36 8.62 -9.88 -3.10
N MET A 37 9.88 -9.50 -2.98
CA MET A 37 10.35 -8.13 -3.22
C MET A 37 10.25 -7.72 -4.69
N TYR A 38 10.16 -8.68 -5.62
CA TYR A 38 9.87 -8.39 -7.03
C TYR A 38 8.47 -7.80 -7.23
N LEU A 39 7.53 -8.10 -6.33
CA LEU A 39 6.18 -7.51 -6.32
C LEU A 39 6.12 -6.24 -5.45
N VAL A 40 6.74 -6.27 -4.28
CA VAL A 40 6.67 -5.16 -3.30
C VAL A 40 7.21 -3.86 -3.87
N TRP A 41 8.40 -3.87 -4.50
CA TRP A 41 9.02 -2.64 -4.98
C TRP A 41 8.24 -1.95 -6.12
N PRO A 42 7.76 -2.63 -7.17
CA PRO A 42 6.93 -1.99 -8.19
C PRO A 42 5.60 -1.44 -7.66
N LEU A 43 4.97 -2.12 -6.68
CA LEU A 43 3.75 -1.63 -6.02
C LEU A 43 4.00 -0.36 -5.19
N CYS A 44 5.23 -0.17 -4.71
CA CYS A 44 5.67 1.04 -4.01
C CYS A 44 6.42 2.02 -4.94
N ALA A 45 6.04 2.11 -6.21
CA ALA A 45 6.75 2.89 -7.23
C ALA A 45 6.93 4.37 -6.89
N LEU A 46 6.03 4.97 -6.10
CA LEU A 46 6.17 6.34 -5.58
C LEU A 46 7.38 6.49 -4.64
N ALA A 47 7.87 5.39 -4.07
CA ALA A 47 9.07 5.34 -3.25
C ALA A 47 10.32 4.92 -4.05
N LEU A 48 10.44 5.29 -5.33
CA LEU A 48 11.57 4.98 -6.20
C LEU A 48 12.92 5.27 -5.51
N TRP A 49 13.01 6.38 -4.78
CA TRP A 49 14.21 6.71 -4.01
C TRP A 49 14.56 5.64 -2.97
N ALA A 50 13.56 5.10 -2.27
CA ALA A 50 13.77 4.04 -1.31
C ALA A 50 14.24 2.74 -1.99
N TYR A 51 13.68 2.39 -3.14
CA TYR A 51 14.15 1.27 -3.94
C TYR A 51 15.62 1.44 -4.35
N LEU A 52 15.98 2.60 -4.91
CA LEU A 52 17.35 2.86 -5.36
C LEU A 52 18.37 2.84 -4.21
N ARG A 53 17.98 3.30 -3.02
CA ARG A 53 18.85 3.35 -1.83
C ARG A 53 18.88 2.06 -1.02
N ILE A 54 17.80 1.32 -0.95
CA ILE A 54 17.67 0.14 -0.09
C ILE A 54 17.60 -1.14 -0.93
N GLY A 55 16.72 -1.17 -1.93
CA GLY A 55 16.49 -2.36 -2.76
C GLY A 55 17.72 -2.76 -3.57
N ARG A 56 18.38 -1.80 -4.20
CA ARG A 56 19.62 -2.04 -4.98
C ARG A 56 20.81 -2.43 -4.11
N MET A 57 20.98 -1.80 -2.94
CA MET A 57 22.10 -2.15 -2.03
C MET A 57 21.98 -3.61 -1.58
N GLN A 58 20.77 -4.07 -1.25
CA GLN A 58 20.55 -5.45 -0.84
C GLN A 58 20.72 -6.47 -1.98
N ALA A 59 20.47 -6.06 -3.22
CA ALA A 59 20.68 -6.89 -4.40
C ALA A 59 22.17 -7.18 -4.66
N HIS A 60 23.09 -6.27 -4.29
CA HIS A 60 24.52 -6.43 -4.50
C HIS A 60 25.23 -7.28 -3.42
N GLY A 61 24.47 -7.95 -2.55
CA GLY A 61 25.04 -8.82 -1.52
C GLY A 61 25.74 -8.06 -0.39
N ASP A 62 25.50 -6.76 -0.27
CA ASP A 62 25.97 -6.01 0.88
C ASP A 62 25.18 -6.46 2.13
N HIS A 63 25.80 -7.33 2.92
CA HIS A 63 25.24 -7.90 4.15
C HIS A 63 25.13 -6.87 5.28
N GLN A 64 25.48 -5.61 5.04
CA GLN A 64 25.27 -4.55 6.03
C GLN A 64 23.77 -4.30 6.20
N LYS A 65 23.30 -4.47 7.43
CA LYS A 65 21.93 -4.13 7.79
C LYS A 65 21.72 -2.63 7.54
N PRO A 66 20.67 -2.25 6.79
CA PRO A 66 20.41 -0.84 6.54
C PRO A 66 20.24 -0.07 7.87
N PRO A 67 20.53 1.24 7.89
CA PRO A 67 20.26 2.08 9.07
C PRO A 67 18.84 1.89 9.59
N PHE A 68 18.65 2.01 10.91
CA PHE A 68 17.36 1.73 11.52
C PHE A 68 16.17 2.49 10.86
N PRO A 69 16.27 3.80 10.55
CA PRO A 69 15.20 4.50 9.85
C PRO A 69 14.87 3.92 8.47
N ALA A 70 15.87 3.43 7.73
CA ALA A 70 15.68 2.79 6.44
C ALA A 70 15.00 1.42 6.57
N SER A 71 15.33 0.65 7.61
CA SER A 71 14.62 -0.61 7.93
C SER A 71 13.15 -0.34 8.28
N VAL A 72 12.86 0.76 9.00
CA VAL A 72 11.49 1.18 9.31
C VAL A 72 10.73 1.53 8.03
N ALA A 73 11.35 2.34 7.15
CA ALA A 73 10.75 2.72 5.87
C ALA A 73 10.46 1.48 5.00
N LYS A 74 11.43 0.56 4.90
CA LYS A 74 11.24 -0.71 4.16
C LYS A 74 10.07 -1.52 4.74
N GLY A 75 9.98 -1.66 6.06
CA GLY A 75 8.88 -2.36 6.73
C GLY A 75 7.52 -1.71 6.51
N ALA A 76 7.44 -0.38 6.48
CA ALA A 76 6.22 0.36 6.15
C ALA A 76 5.84 0.20 4.67
N LEU A 77 6.80 0.31 3.74
CA LEU A 77 6.57 0.13 2.30
C LEU A 77 6.12 -1.29 1.97
N HIS A 78 6.67 -2.30 2.66
CA HIS A 78 6.25 -3.69 2.47
C HIS A 78 4.76 -3.89 2.81
N CYS A 79 4.31 -3.33 3.93
CA CYS A 79 2.89 -3.29 4.30
C CYS A 79 2.09 -2.49 3.26
N GLY A 80 2.58 -1.31 2.86
CA GLY A 80 1.95 -0.46 1.85
C GLY A 80 1.75 -1.14 0.49
N ALA A 81 2.64 -2.05 0.10
CA ALA A 81 2.47 -2.83 -1.13
C ALA A 81 1.23 -3.75 -1.07
N GLY A 82 1.01 -4.40 0.08
CA GLY A 82 -0.19 -5.20 0.34
C GLY A 82 -1.47 -4.34 0.29
N CYS A 83 -1.43 -3.16 0.92
CA CYS A 83 -2.53 -2.19 0.86
C CYS A 83 -2.79 -1.74 -0.59
N THR A 84 -1.76 -1.32 -1.32
CA THR A 84 -1.89 -0.87 -2.72
C THR A 84 -2.57 -1.92 -3.60
N LEU A 85 -2.13 -3.17 -3.50
CA LEU A 85 -2.72 -4.25 -4.28
C LEU A 85 -4.15 -4.54 -3.83
N GLY A 86 -4.41 -4.55 -2.52
CA GLY A 86 -5.73 -4.76 -1.94
C GLY A 86 -6.74 -3.73 -2.43
N ASP A 87 -6.37 -2.47 -2.33
CA ASP A 87 -7.23 -1.34 -2.72
C ASP A 87 -7.51 -1.33 -4.23
N ILE A 88 -6.51 -1.60 -5.07
CA ILE A 88 -6.72 -1.72 -6.52
C ILE A 88 -7.75 -2.83 -6.81
N VAL A 89 -7.60 -4.00 -6.22
CA VAL A 89 -8.51 -5.14 -6.45
C VAL A 89 -9.91 -4.82 -5.94
N ALA A 90 -10.03 -4.30 -4.71
CA ALA A 90 -11.31 -4.06 -4.07
C ALA A 90 -12.11 -2.92 -4.75
N GLU A 91 -11.45 -1.81 -5.08
CA GLU A 91 -12.09 -0.68 -5.74
C GLU A 91 -12.63 -1.06 -7.14
N TRP A 92 -11.80 -1.75 -7.95
CA TRP A 92 -12.27 -2.22 -9.24
C TRP A 92 -13.32 -3.33 -9.14
N LEU A 93 -13.23 -4.22 -8.14
CA LEU A 93 -14.25 -5.23 -7.87
C LEU A 93 -15.59 -4.58 -7.50
N ALA A 94 -15.59 -3.61 -6.57
CA ALA A 94 -16.78 -2.91 -6.16
C ALA A 94 -17.36 -1.99 -7.25
N PHE A 95 -16.51 -1.54 -8.19
CA PHE A 95 -16.93 -0.82 -9.39
C PHE A 95 -17.63 -1.75 -10.39
N ALA A 96 -16.99 -2.90 -10.71
CA ALA A 96 -17.52 -3.86 -11.68
C ALA A 96 -18.72 -4.64 -11.14
N VAL A 97 -18.75 -4.91 -9.82
CA VAL A 97 -19.80 -5.69 -9.16
C VAL A 97 -20.35 -4.90 -7.95
N PRO A 98 -21.29 -3.95 -8.19
CA PRO A 98 -21.81 -3.09 -7.11
C PRO A 98 -22.44 -3.85 -5.93
N ALA A 99 -22.90 -5.08 -6.14
CA ALA A 99 -23.42 -5.97 -5.09
C ALA A 99 -22.40 -6.19 -3.96
N VAL A 100 -21.11 -6.17 -4.25
CA VAL A 100 -20.03 -6.29 -3.24
C VAL A 100 -20.13 -5.17 -2.20
N ALA A 101 -20.34 -3.93 -2.64
CA ALA A 101 -20.53 -2.80 -1.74
C ALA A 101 -21.83 -2.92 -0.92
N VAL A 102 -22.89 -3.46 -1.52
CA VAL A 102 -24.16 -3.72 -0.81
C VAL A 102 -23.96 -4.77 0.29
N TRP A 103 -23.26 -5.85 -0.02
CA TRP A 103 -22.91 -6.88 0.99
C TRP A 103 -22.03 -6.33 2.12
N ALA A 104 -21.18 -5.37 1.81
CA ALA A 104 -20.36 -4.67 2.79
C ALA A 104 -21.11 -3.57 3.57
N GLY A 105 -22.42 -3.42 3.36
CA GLY A 105 -23.31 -2.54 4.14
C GLY A 105 -23.66 -1.22 3.46
N TRP A 106 -23.40 -1.04 2.18
CA TRP A 106 -23.87 0.13 1.44
C TRP A 106 -25.42 0.12 1.41
N GLN A 107 -26.03 1.29 1.64
CA GLN A 107 -27.49 1.50 1.76
C GLN A 107 -28.15 0.89 3.01
N SER A 108 -27.40 0.16 3.86
CA SER A 108 -27.90 -0.37 5.14
C SER A 108 -27.17 0.24 6.33
N LEU A 109 -25.86 0.04 6.44
CA LEU A 109 -25.01 0.60 7.49
C LEU A 109 -24.38 1.94 7.06
N PHE A 110 -24.10 2.10 5.78
CA PHE A 110 -23.41 3.26 5.21
C PHE A 110 -24.26 3.93 4.14
N ALA A 111 -24.51 5.23 4.28
CA ALA A 111 -25.17 6.03 3.24
C ALA A 111 -24.25 6.23 2.01
N GLU A 112 -22.95 6.42 2.24
CA GLU A 112 -21.97 6.60 1.17
C GLU A 112 -21.29 5.26 0.82
N LYS A 113 -21.25 4.94 -0.48
CA LYS A 113 -20.67 3.70 -1.01
C LYS A 113 -19.19 3.52 -0.59
N MET A 114 -18.46 4.60 -0.54
CA MET A 114 -17.04 4.62 -0.22
C MET A 114 -16.72 3.93 1.12
N PHE A 115 -17.52 4.18 2.18
CA PHE A 115 -17.30 3.55 3.48
C PHE A 115 -17.54 2.04 3.48
N ALA A 116 -18.50 1.57 2.69
CA ALA A 116 -18.72 0.14 2.51
C ALA A 116 -17.56 -0.51 1.73
N VAL A 117 -17.04 0.17 0.69
CA VAL A 117 -15.90 -0.32 -0.09
C VAL A 117 -14.65 -0.40 0.77
N TRP A 118 -14.41 0.51 1.72
CA TRP A 118 -13.28 0.45 2.63
C TRP A 118 -13.22 -0.80 3.51
N ILE A 119 -14.37 -1.42 3.80
CA ILE A 119 -14.38 -2.73 4.47
C ILE A 119 -13.77 -3.78 3.54
N VAL A 120 -14.14 -3.77 2.27
CA VAL A 120 -13.62 -4.69 1.25
C VAL A 120 -12.13 -4.44 1.03
N ASP A 121 -11.72 -3.18 0.90
CA ASP A 121 -10.32 -2.76 0.80
C ASP A 121 -9.50 -3.30 1.96
N TYR A 122 -9.98 -3.10 3.19
CA TYR A 122 -9.28 -3.56 4.38
C TYR A 122 -9.09 -5.08 4.40
N LEU A 123 -10.11 -5.84 4.00
CA LEU A 123 -10.04 -7.31 3.94
C LEU A 123 -9.04 -7.78 2.89
N PHE A 124 -9.04 -7.19 1.69
CA PHE A 124 -8.06 -7.52 0.66
C PHE A 124 -6.65 -7.07 1.05
N ALA A 125 -6.51 -5.85 1.58
CA ALA A 125 -5.23 -5.34 2.07
C ALA A 125 -4.65 -6.26 3.16
N LEU A 126 -5.48 -6.72 4.10
CA LEU A 126 -5.08 -7.66 5.14
C LEU A 126 -4.67 -9.02 4.54
N ALA A 127 -5.42 -9.55 3.59
CA ALA A 127 -5.09 -10.81 2.95
C ALA A 127 -3.75 -10.74 2.20
N PHE A 128 -3.55 -9.72 1.37
CA PHE A 128 -2.29 -9.53 0.64
C PHE A 128 -1.14 -9.14 1.57
N GLY A 129 -1.36 -8.27 2.56
CA GLY A 129 -0.34 -7.88 3.54
C GLY A 129 0.18 -9.08 4.33
N VAL A 130 -0.73 -9.90 4.86
CA VAL A 130 -0.36 -11.13 5.57
C VAL A 130 0.35 -12.12 4.66
N ALA A 131 -0.10 -12.28 3.40
CA ALA A 131 0.58 -13.14 2.43
C ALA A 131 2.01 -12.63 2.14
N PHE A 132 2.18 -11.33 1.88
CA PHE A 132 3.50 -10.75 1.62
C PHE A 132 4.41 -10.90 2.85
N GLN A 133 3.89 -10.62 4.03
CA GLN A 133 4.65 -10.78 5.28
C GLN A 133 5.02 -12.23 5.56
N TYR A 134 4.11 -13.17 5.30
CA TYR A 134 4.38 -14.61 5.44
C TYR A 134 5.54 -15.06 4.55
N PHE A 135 5.52 -14.69 3.26
CA PHE A 135 6.58 -15.05 2.32
C PHE A 135 7.91 -14.32 2.59
N SER A 136 7.89 -13.26 3.37
CA SER A 136 9.11 -12.61 3.86
C SER A 136 9.68 -13.29 5.12
N ILE A 137 8.82 -13.73 6.05
CA ILE A 137 9.24 -14.34 7.32
C ILE A 137 9.68 -15.79 7.14
N LYS A 138 8.93 -16.57 6.33
CA LYS A 138 9.17 -18.01 6.17
C LYS A 138 10.60 -18.38 5.73
N PRO A 139 11.24 -17.65 4.77
CA PRO A 139 12.63 -17.94 4.41
C PRO A 139 13.64 -17.62 5.50
N MET A 140 13.29 -16.78 6.49
CA MET A 140 14.18 -16.34 7.57
C MET A 140 14.06 -17.22 8.83
N ARG A 141 13.01 -18.02 8.95
CA ARG A 141 12.71 -18.84 10.11
C ARG A 141 12.15 -20.20 9.70
N ASP A 142 12.61 -21.25 10.36
CA ASP A 142 12.02 -22.60 10.23
C ASP A 142 10.72 -22.68 11.04
N LEU A 143 9.62 -22.16 10.47
CA LEU A 143 8.30 -22.13 11.08
C LEU A 143 7.34 -23.05 10.32
N SER A 144 6.44 -23.69 11.07
CA SER A 144 5.27 -24.33 10.46
C SER A 144 4.38 -23.28 9.76
N VAL A 145 3.53 -23.72 8.83
CA VAL A 145 2.62 -22.82 8.09
C VAL A 145 1.76 -21.98 9.06
N GLY A 146 1.15 -22.60 10.08
CA GLY A 146 0.32 -21.91 11.05
C GLY A 146 1.10 -20.90 11.90
N GLN A 147 2.31 -21.26 12.36
CA GLN A 147 3.18 -20.35 13.10
C GLN A 147 3.62 -19.16 12.24
N GLY A 148 3.94 -19.40 10.97
CA GLY A 148 4.29 -18.37 10.01
C GLY A 148 3.15 -17.38 9.76
N LEU A 149 1.92 -17.87 9.60
CA LEU A 149 0.72 -17.03 9.44
C LEU A 149 0.44 -16.17 10.68
N VAL A 150 0.52 -16.76 11.87
CA VAL A 150 0.35 -16.01 13.13
C VAL A 150 1.43 -14.94 13.30
N ALA A 151 2.68 -15.27 12.96
CA ALA A 151 3.78 -14.31 13.01
C ALA A 151 3.57 -13.16 12.01
N ALA A 152 3.15 -13.47 10.77
CA ALA A 152 2.83 -12.49 9.74
C ALA A 152 1.69 -11.56 10.19
N LEU A 153 0.61 -12.12 10.71
CA LEU A 153 -0.54 -11.36 11.22
C LEU A 153 -0.11 -10.40 12.34
N LYS A 154 0.63 -10.88 13.34
CA LYS A 154 1.12 -10.04 14.45
C LYS A 154 2.05 -8.92 13.98
N ALA A 155 2.87 -9.18 12.98
CA ALA A 155 3.83 -8.21 12.47
C ALA A 155 3.16 -7.13 11.60
N ASP A 156 2.02 -7.46 10.95
CA ASP A 156 1.46 -6.60 9.91
C ASP A 156 0.16 -5.88 10.28
N VAL A 157 -0.74 -6.48 11.07
CA VAL A 157 -2.07 -5.90 11.36
C VAL A 157 -2.02 -4.46 11.85
N LEU A 158 -1.17 -4.15 12.85
CA LEU A 158 -1.08 -2.79 13.38
C LEU A 158 -0.51 -1.79 12.36
N SER A 159 0.50 -2.22 11.61
CA SER A 159 1.14 -1.43 10.57
C SER A 159 0.16 -1.13 9.43
N LEU A 160 -0.58 -2.15 8.99
CA LEU A 160 -1.60 -2.09 7.95
C LEU A 160 -2.78 -1.21 8.38
N THR A 161 -3.29 -1.41 9.59
CA THR A 161 -4.38 -0.58 10.13
C THR A 161 -3.97 0.89 10.18
N ALA A 162 -2.76 1.19 10.64
CA ALA A 162 -2.26 2.57 10.65
C ALA A 162 -2.12 3.15 9.24
N TRP A 163 -1.71 2.33 8.26
CA TRP A 163 -1.67 2.72 6.85
C TRP A 163 -3.07 3.07 6.34
N GLN A 164 -4.03 2.17 6.53
CA GLN A 164 -5.40 2.37 6.07
C GLN A 164 -6.07 3.58 6.75
N VAL A 165 -5.83 3.81 8.04
CA VAL A 165 -6.35 5.00 8.73
C VAL A 165 -5.86 6.30 8.07
N GLY A 166 -4.57 6.39 7.75
CA GLY A 166 -4.01 7.56 7.07
C GLY A 166 -4.57 7.74 5.66
N MET A 167 -4.64 6.66 4.91
CA MET A 167 -5.14 6.64 3.54
C MET A 167 -6.64 6.98 3.49
N TYR A 168 -7.48 6.31 4.26
CA TYR A 168 -8.93 6.57 4.31
C TYR A 168 -9.23 7.98 4.82
N GLY A 169 -8.48 8.45 5.83
CA GLY A 169 -8.61 9.83 6.31
C GLY A 169 -8.36 10.85 5.20
N PHE A 170 -7.28 10.67 4.41
CA PHE A 170 -7.01 11.53 3.28
C PHE A 170 -8.08 11.40 2.17
N MET A 171 -8.51 10.18 1.84
CA MET A 171 -9.54 9.96 0.82
C MET A 171 -10.90 10.56 1.24
N ALA A 172 -11.25 10.54 2.53
CA ALA A 172 -12.43 11.25 3.03
C ALA A 172 -12.30 12.76 2.79
N ILE A 173 -11.15 13.35 3.13
CA ILE A 173 -10.88 14.78 2.87
C ILE A 173 -10.97 15.07 1.37
N ALA A 174 -10.35 14.26 0.52
CA ALA A 174 -10.41 14.42 -0.92
C ALA A 174 -11.87 14.36 -1.42
N GLN A 175 -12.63 13.35 -1.05
CA GLN A 175 -13.99 13.16 -1.53
C GLN A 175 -14.94 14.25 -1.05
N PHE A 176 -14.95 14.55 0.26
CA PHE A 176 -15.99 15.38 0.85
C PHE A 176 -15.63 16.88 0.86
N LEU A 177 -14.36 17.24 1.13
CA LEU A 177 -13.96 18.65 1.20
C LEU A 177 -13.47 19.15 -0.16
N LEU A 178 -12.56 18.44 -0.83
CA LEU A 178 -11.95 18.94 -2.06
C LEU A 178 -12.91 18.77 -3.24
N PHE A 179 -13.36 17.55 -3.52
CA PHE A 179 -14.13 17.28 -4.74
C PHE A 179 -15.59 17.68 -4.59
N ARG A 180 -16.28 17.19 -3.57
CA ARG A 180 -17.70 17.48 -3.38
C ARG A 180 -17.92 18.92 -2.85
N GLY A 181 -17.10 19.38 -1.89
CA GLY A 181 -17.25 20.67 -1.26
C GLY A 181 -16.77 21.86 -2.13
N LEU A 182 -15.56 21.77 -2.67
CA LEU A 182 -14.96 22.88 -3.43
C LEU A 182 -15.23 22.80 -4.94
N LEU A 183 -15.20 21.60 -5.51
CA LEU A 183 -15.35 21.42 -6.97
C LEU A 183 -16.76 21.04 -7.40
N GLY A 184 -17.66 20.69 -6.48
CA GLY A 184 -19.04 20.31 -6.76
C GLY A 184 -19.21 19.00 -7.51
N VAL A 185 -18.18 18.14 -7.52
CA VAL A 185 -18.15 16.86 -8.26
C VAL A 185 -17.84 15.70 -7.33
N ARG A 186 -18.21 14.49 -7.73
CA ARG A 186 -17.80 13.27 -7.00
C ARG A 186 -16.52 12.71 -7.60
N LEU A 187 -15.71 12.12 -6.74
CA LEU A 187 -14.52 11.40 -7.13
C LEU A 187 -14.91 9.94 -7.44
N GLU A 188 -14.78 9.56 -8.70
CA GLU A 188 -15.23 8.25 -9.21
C GLU A 188 -14.02 7.35 -9.50
N VAL A 189 -14.12 6.05 -9.18
CA VAL A 189 -13.04 5.05 -9.39
C VAL A 189 -12.56 5.00 -10.85
N ALA A 190 -13.48 5.22 -11.82
CA ALA A 190 -13.11 5.25 -13.24
C ALA A 190 -12.37 6.52 -13.67
N SER A 191 -12.17 7.51 -12.78
CA SER A 191 -11.48 8.75 -13.08
C SER A 191 -9.99 8.69 -12.77
N VAL A 192 -9.16 9.38 -13.54
CA VAL A 192 -7.72 9.50 -13.27
C VAL A 192 -7.46 10.29 -11.98
N GLU A 193 -8.34 11.20 -11.62
CA GLU A 193 -8.25 11.99 -10.40
C GLU A 193 -8.42 11.14 -9.15
N PHE A 194 -9.26 10.09 -9.19
CA PHE A 194 -9.39 9.15 -8.08
C PHE A 194 -8.04 8.47 -7.80
N TRP A 195 -7.41 7.94 -8.81
CA TRP A 195 -6.13 7.26 -8.67
C TRP A 195 -4.98 8.20 -8.33
N PHE A 196 -5.04 9.46 -8.77
CA PHE A 196 -4.11 10.49 -8.33
C PHE A 196 -4.29 10.82 -6.84
N MET A 197 -5.54 10.95 -6.36
CA MET A 197 -5.80 11.11 -4.92
C MET A 197 -5.37 9.88 -4.13
N MET A 198 -5.54 8.66 -4.66
CA MET A 198 -5.02 7.43 -4.06
C MET A 198 -3.50 7.45 -3.94
N GLN A 199 -2.75 7.97 -4.92
CA GLN A 199 -1.30 8.15 -4.79
C GLN A 199 -0.93 9.04 -3.60
N ILE A 200 -1.62 10.16 -3.41
CA ILE A 200 -1.39 11.05 -2.28
C ILE A 200 -1.84 10.37 -0.97
N ALA A 201 -2.97 9.66 -0.99
CA ALA A 201 -3.46 8.90 0.15
C ALA A 201 -2.45 7.83 0.61
N MET A 202 -1.72 7.19 -0.32
CA MET A 202 -0.64 6.24 0.00
C MET A 202 0.51 6.92 0.75
N LEU A 203 0.83 8.19 0.42
CA LEU A 203 1.83 8.95 1.18
C LEU A 203 1.33 9.28 2.61
N ALA A 204 0.04 9.59 2.77
CA ALA A 204 -0.57 9.77 4.09
C ALA A 204 -0.55 8.45 4.89
N GLY A 205 -0.87 7.32 4.25
CA GLY A 205 -0.75 5.97 4.83
C GLY A 205 0.67 5.64 5.26
N PHE A 206 1.68 5.98 4.44
CA PHE A 206 3.08 5.83 4.82
C PHE A 206 3.42 6.66 6.06
N ALA A 207 2.98 7.93 6.11
CA ALA A 207 3.26 8.83 7.23
C ALA A 207 2.67 8.32 8.55
N THR A 208 1.47 7.75 8.54
CA THR A 208 0.82 7.18 9.73
C THR A 208 1.38 5.81 10.11
N SER A 209 1.74 4.98 9.14
CA SER A 209 2.30 3.65 9.36
C SER A 209 3.77 3.68 9.81
N TYR A 210 4.54 4.69 9.41
CA TYR A 210 5.97 4.79 9.73
C TYR A 210 6.26 4.78 11.25
N PRO A 211 5.61 5.61 12.11
CA PRO A 211 5.82 5.57 13.55
C PRO A 211 5.39 4.24 14.19
N VAL A 212 4.36 3.60 13.66
CA VAL A 212 3.92 2.27 14.13
C VAL A 212 4.97 1.22 13.80
N ASN A 213 5.51 1.21 12.57
CA ASN A 213 6.61 0.32 12.20
C ASN A 213 7.88 0.58 13.03
N TRP A 214 8.16 1.85 13.35
CA TRP A 214 9.27 2.21 14.25
C TRP A 214 9.12 1.55 15.61
N TRP A 215 7.92 1.62 16.18
CA TRP A 215 7.61 1.00 17.47
C TRP A 215 7.66 -0.53 17.39
N LEU A 216 7.05 -1.15 16.35
CA LEU A 216 7.04 -2.61 16.16
C LEU A 216 8.46 -3.19 16.04
N LEU A 217 9.34 -2.53 15.29
CA LEU A 217 10.74 -2.93 15.13
C LEU A 217 11.55 -2.76 16.44
N ARG A 218 11.31 -1.67 17.19
CA ARG A 218 11.96 -1.48 18.50
C ARG A 218 11.54 -2.51 19.53
N ARG A 219 10.29 -2.96 19.48
CA ARG A 219 9.78 -3.99 20.40
C ARG A 219 10.13 -5.42 19.98
N GLY A 220 10.75 -5.61 18.82
CA GLY A 220 11.06 -6.94 18.29
C GLY A 220 9.82 -7.75 17.84
N ILE A 221 8.66 -7.09 17.69
CA ILE A 221 7.43 -7.71 17.19
C ILE A 221 7.54 -7.95 15.68
N LYS A 222 8.15 -6.99 14.97
CA LYS A 222 8.45 -7.07 13.53
C LYS A 222 9.97 -7.17 13.35
N GLU A 223 10.41 -7.99 12.41
CA GLU A 223 11.83 -8.16 12.11
C GLU A 223 12.33 -7.11 11.12
N ARG A 224 13.63 -6.82 11.23
CA ARG A 224 14.32 -6.00 10.22
C ARG A 224 14.57 -6.86 8.97
N MET A 225 13.94 -6.48 7.88
CA MET A 225 14.12 -7.08 6.57
C MET A 225 15.29 -6.45 5.82
#